data_eefe99701a7613eb436be672a69defb9
#
_entry.id   eefe99701a7613eb436be672a69defb9
#
_cell.length_a   1.000
_cell.length_b   1.000
_cell.length_c   1.000
_cell.angle_alpha   90.00
_cell.angle_beta   90.00
_cell.angle_gamma   90.00
#
_symmetry.space_group_name_H-M   'P 1'
#
loop_
_entity.id
_entity.type
_entity.pdbx_description
1 polymer ?
#
loop_
_entity_poly.entity_id
_entity_poly.type
_entity_poly.pdbx_seq_one_letter_code
_entity_poly.pdbx_strand_id
1 'polypeptide(L)'
;MTKTTSILKVAFRAMGRNKMRSLLTALGIIIGVACVVATIGIGEGARVQAESQLQSLGTNFLMIFPGTTTSSGAKSGWGSSSKLSEQDVDAIRQEVSSVSYVSASIRSVAQVVYGNQNWSTSIQGGEVDWPAIRSWNVAEGQFFTDADNRAAAKVCVLGKTVATTLFGNEDPVGKMIRIKNIPFRVVGVLEAKGGSLMGQDQDDTVIAPYQTVRKKIMGTTAVGMIMTSVSTPELVLQAQDEISALLRQRHKINKSAGQEDDFMIRSQTEMLQQAEQQSRTMAVLLWSIAGVSLLVGGIGIMNIMLVSVTERTREIGVRMAIGAKGSDIRAQFLVEAVVLAVAGGVLGIGLGVGIQQAVAEFAGWPVLVSTSSVSLAFLFSALIGVTFGFYPALKASRLDPIEALRYE
;
A
#
# COMPACT_ATOMS: atom_id res chain seq x y z
N MET A 1 23.67 44.29 14.99
CA MET A 1 22.54 43.49 14.53
C MET A 1 22.78 43.14 13.05
N THR A 2 22.92 41.90 12.75
CA THR A 2 23.31 41.38 11.44
C THR A 2 22.26 41.73 10.37
N LYS A 3 22.69 42.12 9.15
CA LYS A 3 21.83 42.46 7.99
C LYS A 3 20.68 41.48 7.77
N THR A 4 20.85 40.20 8.14
CA THR A 4 19.87 39.12 8.02
C THR A 4 18.66 39.26 8.97
N THR A 5 18.84 39.71 10.22
CA THR A 5 17.71 39.87 11.18
C THR A 5 16.77 41.03 10.82
N SER A 6 17.29 42.10 10.19
CA SER A 6 16.46 43.20 9.67
C SER A 6 15.66 42.79 8.44
N ILE A 7 16.21 41.95 7.56
CA ILE A 7 15.53 41.44 6.37
C ILE A 7 14.35 40.52 6.76
N LEU A 8 14.56 39.61 7.71
CA LEU A 8 13.52 38.72 8.24
C LEU A 8 12.35 39.52 8.87
N LYS A 9 12.65 40.57 9.64
CA LYS A 9 11.63 41.42 10.26
C LYS A 9 10.79 42.18 9.25
N VAL A 10 11.40 42.62 8.12
CA VAL A 10 10.72 43.27 7.01
C VAL A 10 9.82 42.28 6.27
N ALA A 11 10.29 41.05 6.02
CA ALA A 11 9.51 39.99 5.38
C ALA A 11 8.24 39.63 6.17
N PHE A 12 8.36 39.44 7.50
CA PHE A 12 7.20 39.19 8.36
C PHE A 12 6.20 40.37 8.41
N ARG A 13 6.67 41.59 8.37
CA ARG A 13 5.81 42.80 8.37
C ARG A 13 5.08 42.96 7.02
N ALA A 14 5.69 42.58 5.92
CA ALA A 14 5.10 42.55 4.60
C ALA A 14 3.93 41.60 4.47
N MET A 15 4.08 40.38 5.04
CA MET A 15 3.01 39.37 5.10
C MET A 15 1.77 39.83 5.85
N GLY A 16 1.93 40.66 6.89
CA GLY A 16 0.83 41.17 7.70
C GLY A 16 -0.05 42.24 7.01
N ARG A 17 0.43 42.87 5.91
CA ARG A 17 -0.24 44.01 5.27
C ARG A 17 -1.34 43.59 4.28
N ASN A 18 -1.23 42.38 3.65
CA ASN A 18 -2.24 41.83 2.72
C ASN A 18 -2.52 40.36 3.05
N LYS A 19 -3.14 40.10 4.21
CA LYS A 19 -3.34 38.79 4.81
C LYS A 19 -4.02 37.77 3.88
N MET A 20 -5.08 38.14 3.16
CA MET A 20 -5.82 37.23 2.27
C MET A 20 -5.00 36.80 1.05
N ARG A 21 -4.19 37.71 0.48
CA ARG A 21 -3.35 37.37 -0.68
C ARG A 21 -2.19 36.47 -0.27
N SER A 22 -1.54 36.76 0.87
CA SER A 22 -0.47 35.93 1.44
C SER A 22 -0.98 34.55 1.84
N LEU A 23 -2.20 34.45 2.39
CA LEU A 23 -2.82 33.17 2.75
C LEU A 23 -3.13 32.31 1.51
N LEU A 24 -3.73 32.91 0.47
CA LEU A 24 -4.08 32.18 -0.77
C LEU A 24 -2.85 31.64 -1.50
N THR A 25 -1.74 32.38 -1.48
CA THR A 25 -0.49 31.91 -2.09
C THR A 25 0.24 30.88 -1.23
N ALA A 26 0.27 31.10 0.08
CA ALA A 26 0.82 30.11 1.01
C ALA A 26 0.03 28.80 0.94
N LEU A 27 -1.29 28.88 0.72
CA LEU A 27 -2.15 27.69 0.61
C LEU A 27 -1.72 26.75 -0.51
N GLY A 28 -1.36 27.28 -1.69
CA GLY A 28 -0.85 26.45 -2.80
C GLY A 28 0.44 25.70 -2.44
N ILE A 29 1.37 26.38 -1.74
CA ILE A 29 2.60 25.75 -1.26
C ILE A 29 2.32 24.76 -0.14
N ILE A 30 1.47 25.14 0.81
CA ILE A 30 1.08 24.28 1.94
C ILE A 30 0.48 22.97 1.41
N ILE A 31 -0.48 23.05 0.49
CA ILE A 31 -1.12 21.86 -0.11
C ILE A 31 -0.10 21.06 -0.90
N GLY A 32 0.71 21.69 -1.74
CA GLY A 32 1.71 21.00 -2.55
C GLY A 32 2.74 20.23 -1.69
N VAL A 33 3.28 20.91 -0.67
CA VAL A 33 4.24 20.30 0.27
C VAL A 33 3.58 19.21 1.12
N ALA A 34 2.35 19.43 1.60
CA ALA A 34 1.60 18.43 2.36
C ALA A 34 1.34 17.17 1.51
N CYS A 35 0.98 17.33 0.23
CA CYS A 35 0.83 16.21 -0.70
C CYS A 35 2.14 15.44 -0.90
N VAL A 36 3.27 16.15 -1.06
CA VAL A 36 4.59 15.50 -1.20
C VAL A 36 4.92 14.66 0.03
N VAL A 37 4.79 15.26 1.23
CA VAL A 37 5.07 14.56 2.50
C VAL A 37 4.14 13.36 2.66
N ALA A 38 2.83 13.54 2.46
CA ALA A 38 1.85 12.47 2.59
C ALA A 38 2.13 11.32 1.61
N THR A 39 2.42 11.62 0.35
CA THR A 39 2.70 10.61 -0.70
C THR A 39 3.91 9.74 -0.36
N ILE A 40 5.02 10.37 0.06
CA ILE A 40 6.24 9.62 0.40
C ILE A 40 6.00 8.73 1.61
N GLY A 41 5.34 9.25 2.66
CA GLY A 41 5.11 8.47 3.88
C GLY A 41 4.13 7.32 3.71
N ILE A 42 3.06 7.49 2.93
CA ILE A 42 2.12 6.42 2.57
C ILE A 42 2.81 5.38 1.68
N GLY A 43 3.61 5.82 0.70
CA GLY A 43 4.32 4.93 -0.20
C GLY A 43 5.36 4.06 0.52
N GLU A 44 6.15 4.64 1.41
CA GLU A 44 7.14 3.90 2.21
C GLU A 44 6.47 2.96 3.22
N GLY A 45 5.38 3.40 3.85
CA GLY A 45 4.55 2.55 4.72
C GLY A 45 4.00 1.34 3.98
N ALA A 46 3.43 1.55 2.80
CA ALA A 46 2.91 0.47 1.95
C ALA A 46 4.01 -0.52 1.54
N ARG A 47 5.24 -0.03 1.25
CA ARG A 47 6.38 -0.87 0.91
C ARG A 47 6.81 -1.75 2.08
N VAL A 48 7.01 -1.17 3.27
CA VAL A 48 7.40 -1.93 4.47
C VAL A 48 6.34 -2.96 4.84
N GLN A 49 5.06 -2.60 4.71
CA GLN A 49 3.96 -3.54 4.90
C GLN A 49 4.00 -4.68 3.88
N ALA A 50 4.26 -4.39 2.61
CA ALA A 50 4.39 -5.41 1.58
C ALA A 50 5.56 -6.37 1.88
N GLU A 51 6.72 -5.84 2.25
CA GLU A 51 7.90 -6.63 2.64
C GLU A 51 7.63 -7.52 3.87
N SER A 52 6.98 -6.97 4.90
CA SER A 52 6.60 -7.70 6.12
C SER A 52 5.65 -8.87 5.81
N GLN A 53 4.69 -8.64 4.93
CA GLN A 53 3.75 -9.69 4.53
C GLN A 53 4.35 -10.75 3.62
N LEU A 54 5.35 -10.40 2.81
CA LEU A 54 6.14 -11.38 2.09
C LEU A 54 6.75 -12.42 3.02
N GLN A 55 7.35 -11.93 4.09
CA GLN A 55 7.94 -12.80 5.10
C GLN A 55 6.89 -13.68 5.79
N SER A 56 5.65 -13.17 5.94
CA SER A 56 4.56 -13.89 6.61
C SER A 56 3.82 -14.91 5.74
N LEU A 57 3.86 -14.77 4.40
CA LEU A 57 3.13 -15.66 3.48
C LEU A 57 3.85 -16.98 3.16
N GLY A 58 5.11 -17.12 3.56
CA GLY A 58 5.99 -18.20 3.12
C GLY A 58 6.77 -17.79 1.86
N THR A 59 7.95 -18.36 1.69
CA THR A 59 8.80 -18.11 0.52
C THR A 59 8.41 -19.05 -0.63
N ASN A 60 8.44 -18.54 -1.87
CA ASN A 60 8.36 -19.35 -3.10
C ASN A 60 7.02 -20.06 -3.32
N PHE A 61 5.95 -19.37 -3.07
CA PHE A 61 4.61 -19.91 -3.09
C PHE A 61 3.90 -19.61 -4.44
N LEU A 62 3.24 -20.64 -4.99
CA LEU A 62 2.41 -20.54 -6.18
C LEU A 62 0.96 -20.92 -5.83
N MET A 63 0.01 -20.17 -6.37
CA MET A 63 -1.40 -20.46 -6.30
C MET A 63 -1.95 -20.74 -7.69
N ILE A 64 -2.64 -21.86 -7.83
CA ILE A 64 -3.32 -22.26 -9.06
C ILE A 64 -4.82 -22.14 -8.82
N PHE A 65 -5.45 -21.21 -9.51
CA PHE A 65 -6.89 -20.99 -9.45
C PHE A 65 -7.58 -21.59 -10.67
N PRO A 66 -8.84 -22.03 -10.54
CA PRO A 66 -9.65 -22.36 -11.71
C PRO A 66 -9.87 -21.09 -12.55
N GLY A 67 -9.61 -21.19 -13.83
CA GLY A 67 -9.82 -20.12 -14.79
C GLY A 67 -11.27 -20.00 -15.25
N THR A 68 -11.52 -19.09 -16.18
CA THR A 68 -12.81 -18.96 -16.84
C THR A 68 -12.83 -19.88 -18.05
N THR A 69 -13.86 -20.71 -18.20
CA THR A 69 -14.02 -21.52 -19.41
C THR A 69 -14.94 -20.81 -20.40
N THR A 70 -14.48 -20.74 -21.65
CA THR A 70 -15.32 -20.30 -22.76
C THR A 70 -15.99 -21.56 -23.35
N SER A 71 -17.22 -21.85 -22.97
CA SER A 71 -18.02 -22.91 -23.61
C SER A 71 -19.01 -22.24 -24.56
N SER A 72 -18.94 -22.59 -25.84
CA SER A 72 -19.89 -22.15 -26.89
C SER A 72 -20.03 -20.60 -27.01
N GLY A 73 -18.94 -19.83 -26.84
CA GLY A 73 -18.95 -18.37 -27.01
C GLY A 73 -19.49 -17.57 -25.81
N ALA A 74 -20.01 -18.22 -24.78
CA ALA A 74 -20.37 -17.57 -23.51
C ALA A 74 -19.23 -17.70 -22.52
N LYS A 75 -18.69 -16.56 -22.05
CA LYS A 75 -17.73 -16.53 -20.93
C LYS A 75 -18.47 -16.80 -19.65
N SER A 76 -18.24 -17.95 -19.05
CA SER A 76 -18.70 -18.22 -17.69
C SER A 76 -17.89 -17.39 -16.69
N GLY A 77 -18.55 -16.76 -15.72
CA GLY A 77 -17.90 -15.94 -14.70
C GLY A 77 -16.89 -16.75 -13.87
N TRP A 78 -16.02 -16.05 -13.17
CA TRP A 78 -14.99 -16.60 -12.30
C TRP A 78 -15.59 -17.67 -11.36
N GLY A 79 -15.00 -18.88 -11.35
CA GLY A 79 -15.39 -19.97 -10.45
C GLY A 79 -16.66 -20.75 -10.86
N SER A 80 -17.30 -20.48 -12.00
CA SER A 80 -18.55 -21.16 -12.40
C SER A 80 -18.36 -22.59 -12.89
N SER A 81 -17.16 -23.00 -13.29
CA SER A 81 -16.82 -24.40 -13.59
C SER A 81 -15.35 -24.66 -13.27
N SER A 82 -15.07 -25.03 -12.01
CA SER A 82 -13.74 -25.48 -11.65
C SER A 82 -13.45 -26.79 -12.37
N LYS A 83 -12.47 -26.78 -13.26
CA LYS A 83 -11.95 -28.03 -13.84
C LYS A 83 -10.78 -28.60 -13.03
N LEU A 84 -10.28 -27.86 -12.04
CA LEU A 84 -9.24 -28.39 -11.15
C LEU A 84 -9.80 -29.56 -10.35
N SER A 85 -9.08 -30.66 -10.35
CA SER A 85 -9.45 -31.91 -9.70
C SER A 85 -8.39 -32.35 -8.69
N GLU A 86 -8.74 -33.28 -7.82
CA GLU A 86 -7.75 -33.92 -6.91
C GLU A 86 -6.66 -34.65 -7.70
N GLN A 87 -7.01 -35.20 -8.86
CA GLN A 87 -6.03 -35.86 -9.73
C GLN A 87 -4.97 -34.90 -10.25
N ASP A 88 -5.30 -33.61 -10.41
CA ASP A 88 -4.32 -32.58 -10.80
C ASP A 88 -3.39 -32.24 -9.64
N VAL A 89 -3.91 -32.23 -8.42
CA VAL A 89 -3.08 -32.08 -7.21
C VAL A 89 -2.07 -33.21 -7.10
N ASP A 90 -2.53 -34.44 -7.29
CA ASP A 90 -1.67 -35.63 -7.23
C ASP A 90 -0.64 -35.65 -8.36
N ALA A 91 -1.03 -35.26 -9.59
CA ALA A 91 -0.12 -35.17 -10.72
C ALA A 91 0.97 -34.09 -10.48
N ILE A 92 0.61 -32.91 -9.98
CA ILE A 92 1.61 -31.87 -9.63
C ILE A 92 2.58 -32.41 -8.57
N ARG A 93 2.08 -33.11 -7.54
CA ARG A 93 2.90 -33.68 -6.48
C ARG A 93 3.89 -34.74 -6.98
N GLN A 94 3.51 -35.52 -8.00
CA GLN A 94 4.31 -36.63 -8.51
C GLN A 94 5.22 -36.27 -9.68
N GLU A 95 4.78 -35.38 -10.56
CA GLU A 95 5.44 -35.13 -11.83
C GLU A 95 6.24 -33.83 -11.88
N VAL A 96 5.96 -32.84 -10.98
CA VAL A 96 6.66 -31.56 -10.97
C VAL A 96 7.78 -31.57 -9.93
N SER A 97 9.00 -31.77 -10.40
CA SER A 97 10.17 -31.94 -9.51
C SER A 97 10.62 -30.67 -8.80
N SER A 98 10.29 -29.50 -9.34
CA SER A 98 10.62 -28.18 -8.75
C SER A 98 9.74 -27.85 -7.54
N VAL A 99 8.62 -28.55 -7.33
CA VAL A 99 7.66 -28.33 -6.25
C VAL A 99 8.00 -29.18 -5.05
N SER A 100 8.09 -28.58 -3.84
CA SER A 100 8.39 -29.26 -2.59
C SER A 100 7.15 -29.72 -1.84
N TYR A 101 6.12 -28.87 -1.81
CA TYR A 101 4.86 -29.14 -1.11
C TYR A 101 3.67 -28.76 -1.99
N VAL A 102 2.60 -29.55 -1.91
CA VAL A 102 1.35 -29.33 -2.65
C VAL A 102 0.16 -29.55 -1.72
N SER A 103 -0.80 -28.67 -1.77
CA SER A 103 -2.04 -28.78 -1.00
C SER A 103 -3.23 -28.34 -1.83
N ALA A 104 -4.23 -29.20 -1.94
CA ALA A 104 -5.56 -28.75 -2.33
C ALA A 104 -6.12 -27.81 -1.28
N SER A 105 -6.77 -26.75 -1.71
CA SER A 105 -7.41 -25.80 -0.79
C SER A 105 -8.80 -25.42 -1.28
N ILE A 106 -9.69 -25.18 -0.31
CA ILE A 106 -11.04 -24.72 -0.55
C ILE A 106 -11.45 -23.78 0.60
N ARG A 107 -12.19 -22.74 0.30
CA ARG A 107 -12.59 -21.74 1.29
C ARG A 107 -14.10 -21.53 1.32
N SER A 108 -14.65 -21.44 2.52
CA SER A 108 -16.05 -21.08 2.77
C SER A 108 -16.11 -20.12 3.95
N VAL A 109 -17.16 -19.31 4.03
CA VAL A 109 -17.46 -18.55 5.25
C VAL A 109 -18.58 -19.27 5.99
N ALA A 110 -18.40 -19.46 7.28
CA ALA A 110 -19.41 -20.11 8.10
C ALA A 110 -19.42 -19.56 9.53
N GLN A 111 -20.55 -19.70 10.18
CA GLN A 111 -20.68 -19.42 11.60
C GLN A 111 -20.09 -20.58 12.42
N VAL A 112 -19.23 -20.22 13.37
CA VAL A 112 -18.61 -21.10 14.35
C VAL A 112 -19.22 -20.78 15.72
N VAL A 113 -19.58 -21.82 16.49
CA VAL A 113 -20.26 -21.68 17.78
C VAL A 113 -19.53 -22.50 18.84
N TYR A 114 -19.26 -21.87 19.96
CA TYR A 114 -18.79 -22.53 21.19
C TYR A 114 -19.58 -22.01 22.39
N GLY A 115 -20.28 -22.89 23.11
CA GLY A 115 -21.15 -22.48 24.23
C GLY A 115 -22.18 -21.43 23.78
N ASN A 116 -22.11 -20.27 24.38
CA ASN A 116 -22.96 -19.11 24.07
C ASN A 116 -22.29 -18.10 23.12
N GLN A 117 -21.04 -18.35 22.71
CA GLN A 117 -20.31 -17.50 21.78
C GLN A 117 -20.48 -17.98 20.35
N ASN A 118 -20.59 -17.02 19.42
CA ASN A 118 -20.61 -17.33 17.99
C ASN A 118 -19.79 -16.31 17.22
N TRP A 119 -19.17 -16.76 16.15
CA TRP A 119 -18.34 -15.93 15.30
C TRP A 119 -18.46 -16.38 13.84
N SER A 120 -18.61 -15.43 12.92
CA SER A 120 -18.61 -15.72 11.47
C SER A 120 -17.20 -15.55 10.94
N THR A 121 -16.59 -16.64 10.50
CA THR A 121 -15.19 -16.64 10.08
C THR A 121 -14.97 -17.45 8.80
N SER A 122 -13.78 -17.34 8.26
CA SER A 122 -13.32 -18.12 7.10
C SER A 122 -12.97 -19.54 7.52
N ILE A 123 -13.64 -20.52 6.92
CA ILE A 123 -13.29 -21.94 7.07
C ILE A 123 -12.48 -22.35 5.85
N GLN A 124 -11.22 -22.70 6.06
CA GLN A 124 -10.32 -23.12 5.01
C GLN A 124 -10.03 -24.62 5.11
N GLY A 125 -10.28 -25.34 4.03
CA GLY A 125 -9.86 -26.72 3.85
C GLY A 125 -8.43 -26.75 3.33
N GLY A 126 -7.55 -27.50 4.00
CA GLY A 126 -6.16 -27.69 3.59
C GLY A 126 -5.71 -29.12 3.80
N GLU A 127 -4.58 -29.49 3.22
CA GLU A 127 -3.91 -30.77 3.45
C GLU A 127 -2.78 -30.64 4.48
N VAL A 128 -2.10 -31.72 4.78
CA VAL A 128 -1.04 -31.78 5.81
C VAL A 128 0.13 -30.83 5.51
N ASP A 129 0.42 -30.56 4.23
CA ASP A 129 1.49 -29.66 3.78
C ASP A 129 1.12 -28.16 3.90
N TRP A 130 -0.12 -27.85 4.22
CA TRP A 130 -0.61 -26.47 4.27
C TRP A 130 0.20 -25.57 5.21
N PRO A 131 0.61 -25.98 6.44
CA PRO A 131 1.45 -25.17 7.32
C PRO A 131 2.82 -24.86 6.71
N ALA A 132 3.44 -25.86 6.07
CA ALA A 132 4.74 -25.68 5.41
C ALA A 132 4.66 -24.70 4.24
N ILE A 133 3.64 -24.83 3.38
CA ILE A 133 3.40 -23.92 2.25
C ILE A 133 3.18 -22.48 2.72
N ARG A 134 2.41 -22.30 3.81
CA ARG A 134 2.06 -21.00 4.36
C ARG A 134 3.08 -20.46 5.36
N SER A 135 4.13 -21.21 5.69
CA SER A 135 5.06 -20.89 6.79
C SER A 135 4.31 -20.46 8.05
N TRP A 136 3.32 -21.27 8.44
CA TRP A 136 2.43 -20.94 9.55
C TRP A 136 2.40 -22.07 10.56
N ASN A 137 3.10 -21.88 11.66
CA ASN A 137 3.26 -22.88 12.68
C ASN A 137 2.03 -22.96 13.60
N VAL A 138 1.92 -24.09 14.30
CA VAL A 138 0.97 -24.30 15.39
C VAL A 138 1.61 -23.85 16.70
N ALA A 139 0.98 -22.90 17.40
CA ALA A 139 1.45 -22.38 18.68
C ALA A 139 1.09 -23.33 19.85
N GLU A 140 -0.11 -23.92 19.79
CA GLU A 140 -0.64 -24.79 20.86
C GLU A 140 -1.29 -26.02 20.23
N GLY A 141 -1.04 -27.23 20.78
CA GLY A 141 -1.56 -28.46 20.25
C GLY A 141 -0.78 -28.99 19.04
N GLN A 142 -1.47 -29.51 18.05
CA GLN A 142 -0.86 -30.06 16.84
C GLN A 142 -1.74 -29.82 15.59
N PHE A 143 -1.12 -29.93 14.41
CA PHE A 143 -1.87 -29.93 13.16
C PHE A 143 -2.47 -31.31 12.91
N PHE A 144 -3.54 -31.40 12.11
CA PHE A 144 -4.15 -32.68 11.74
C PHE A 144 -3.24 -33.48 10.79
N THR A 145 -3.43 -34.79 10.80
CA THR A 145 -2.61 -35.70 10.02
C THR A 145 -3.20 -36.00 8.64
N ASP A 146 -2.41 -36.62 7.78
CA ASP A 146 -2.89 -37.11 6.49
C ASP A 146 -3.98 -38.20 6.64
N ALA A 147 -3.92 -38.99 7.70
CA ALA A 147 -4.98 -39.94 8.05
C ALA A 147 -6.31 -39.20 8.36
N ASP A 148 -6.25 -38.09 9.08
CA ASP A 148 -7.43 -37.24 9.36
C ASP A 148 -8.02 -36.68 8.09
N ASN A 149 -7.15 -36.23 7.14
CA ASN A 149 -7.60 -35.71 5.86
C ASN A 149 -8.30 -36.80 5.03
N ARG A 150 -7.69 -37.95 4.87
CA ARG A 150 -8.27 -39.10 4.13
C ARG A 150 -9.58 -39.58 4.74
N ALA A 151 -9.66 -39.66 6.06
CA ALA A 151 -10.87 -40.07 6.79
C ALA A 151 -11.96 -39.01 6.83
N ALA A 152 -11.73 -37.80 6.31
CA ALA A 152 -12.58 -36.64 6.47
C ALA A 152 -12.97 -36.44 7.95
N ALA A 153 -11.98 -36.49 8.85
CA ALA A 153 -12.15 -36.34 10.28
C ALA A 153 -12.66 -34.95 10.64
N LYS A 154 -13.52 -34.85 11.64
CA LYS A 154 -14.07 -33.62 12.13
C LYS A 154 -13.15 -32.97 13.16
N VAL A 155 -11.97 -32.57 12.72
CA VAL A 155 -10.96 -31.86 13.51
C VAL A 155 -10.66 -30.52 12.87
N CYS A 156 -10.19 -29.56 13.68
CA CYS A 156 -9.82 -28.25 13.17
C CYS A 156 -8.72 -27.60 14.00
N VAL A 157 -8.00 -26.68 13.37
CA VAL A 157 -7.02 -25.79 13.98
C VAL A 157 -7.54 -24.37 13.87
N LEU A 158 -7.49 -23.60 14.96
CA LEU A 158 -8.03 -22.25 15.02
C LEU A 158 -6.93 -21.22 14.77
N GLY A 159 -7.23 -20.17 14.03
CA GLY A 159 -6.43 -18.96 14.05
C GLY A 159 -6.61 -18.21 15.38
N LYS A 160 -5.64 -17.34 15.72
CA LYS A 160 -5.58 -16.72 17.06
C LYS A 160 -6.79 -15.85 17.37
N THR A 161 -7.29 -15.09 16.41
CA THR A 161 -8.49 -14.24 16.58
C THR A 161 -9.73 -15.05 16.88
N VAL A 162 -9.94 -16.19 16.17
CA VAL A 162 -11.08 -17.07 16.40
C VAL A 162 -10.97 -17.73 17.79
N ALA A 163 -9.78 -18.19 18.16
CA ALA A 163 -9.54 -18.78 19.47
C ALA A 163 -9.84 -17.77 20.60
N THR A 164 -9.32 -16.56 20.50
CA THR A 164 -9.53 -15.52 21.51
C THR A 164 -11.02 -15.09 21.58
N THR A 165 -11.67 -14.97 20.43
CA THR A 165 -13.08 -14.51 20.37
C THR A 165 -14.05 -15.54 20.95
N LEU A 166 -13.83 -16.85 20.70
CA LEU A 166 -14.75 -17.90 21.14
C LEU A 166 -14.44 -18.39 22.55
N PHE A 167 -13.17 -18.43 22.95
CA PHE A 167 -12.75 -19.06 24.20
C PHE A 167 -12.23 -18.06 25.26
N GLY A 168 -11.90 -16.79 24.83
CA GLY A 168 -11.31 -15.82 25.74
C GLY A 168 -9.95 -16.34 26.25
N ASN A 169 -9.87 -16.64 27.54
CA ASN A 169 -8.68 -17.16 28.20
C ASN A 169 -8.72 -18.69 28.41
N GLU A 170 -9.78 -19.38 27.99
CA GLU A 170 -9.90 -20.82 28.11
C GLU A 170 -9.08 -21.52 27.04
N ASP A 171 -8.37 -22.63 27.39
CA ASP A 171 -7.65 -23.45 26.43
C ASP A 171 -8.62 -24.12 25.43
N PRO A 172 -8.52 -23.81 24.14
CA PRO A 172 -9.40 -24.37 23.12
C PRO A 172 -9.04 -25.79 22.69
N VAL A 173 -7.81 -26.26 22.98
CA VAL A 173 -7.35 -27.60 22.52
C VAL A 173 -8.15 -28.71 23.19
N GLY A 174 -8.64 -29.64 22.38
CA GLY A 174 -9.50 -30.74 22.82
C GLY A 174 -10.98 -30.42 22.92
N LYS A 175 -11.37 -29.14 22.89
CA LYS A 175 -12.79 -28.72 22.98
C LYS A 175 -13.54 -28.95 21.67
N MET A 176 -14.86 -29.01 21.79
CA MET A 176 -15.77 -29.20 20.64
C MET A 176 -16.44 -27.89 20.25
N ILE A 177 -16.28 -27.49 19.00
CA ILE A 177 -16.99 -26.36 18.39
C ILE A 177 -17.97 -26.85 17.33
N ARG A 178 -18.93 -26.03 16.93
CA ARG A 178 -19.86 -26.34 15.84
C ARG A 178 -19.62 -25.40 14.66
N ILE A 179 -19.38 -25.96 13.49
CA ILE A 179 -19.25 -25.24 12.22
C ILE A 179 -20.43 -25.68 11.35
N LYS A 180 -21.31 -24.78 10.94
CA LYS A 180 -22.58 -25.12 10.24
C LYS A 180 -23.32 -26.30 10.90
N ASN A 181 -23.46 -26.29 12.21
CA ASN A 181 -24.09 -27.36 13.02
C ASN A 181 -23.35 -28.71 13.06
N ILE A 182 -22.20 -28.84 12.45
CA ILE A 182 -21.37 -30.04 12.49
C ILE A 182 -20.34 -29.88 13.63
N PRO A 183 -20.22 -30.88 14.55
CA PRO A 183 -19.24 -30.82 15.62
C PRO A 183 -17.84 -31.06 15.09
N PHE A 184 -16.89 -30.22 15.49
CA PHE A 184 -15.45 -30.34 15.22
C PHE A 184 -14.69 -30.28 16.52
N ARG A 185 -13.68 -31.12 16.64
CA ARG A 185 -12.74 -31.08 17.77
C ARG A 185 -11.56 -30.18 17.41
N VAL A 186 -11.28 -29.23 18.27
CA VAL A 186 -10.09 -28.35 18.13
C VAL A 186 -8.85 -29.17 18.49
N VAL A 187 -7.86 -29.28 17.60
CA VAL A 187 -6.63 -30.01 17.81
C VAL A 187 -5.41 -29.10 17.97
N GLY A 188 -5.53 -27.84 17.61
CA GLY A 188 -4.46 -26.86 17.80
C GLY A 188 -4.91 -25.43 17.54
N VAL A 189 -4.01 -24.50 17.85
CA VAL A 189 -4.13 -23.07 17.57
C VAL A 189 -2.89 -22.61 16.81
N LEU A 190 -3.08 -21.83 15.74
CA LEU A 190 -1.99 -21.26 14.95
C LEU A 190 -1.31 -20.10 15.67
N GLU A 191 -0.04 -19.87 15.35
CA GLU A 191 0.66 -18.65 15.73
C GLU A 191 -0.04 -17.41 15.16
N ALA A 192 -0.01 -16.29 15.90
CA ALA A 192 -0.58 -15.04 15.38
C ALA A 192 0.29 -14.49 14.25
N LYS A 193 -0.33 -14.16 13.11
CA LYS A 193 0.29 -13.48 11.97
C LYS A 193 -0.15 -12.04 11.81
N GLY A 194 -1.29 -11.67 12.40
CA GLY A 194 -1.84 -10.32 12.35
C GLY A 194 -2.55 -9.98 11.03
N GLY A 195 -2.69 -8.68 10.79
CA GLY A 195 -3.45 -8.18 9.63
C GLY A 195 -2.73 -8.34 8.31
N SER A 196 -3.51 -8.50 7.24
CA SER A 196 -3.05 -8.52 5.86
C SER A 196 -2.94 -7.10 5.28
N LEU A 197 -2.23 -6.92 4.14
CA LEU A 197 -2.11 -5.65 3.38
C LEU A 197 -3.45 -4.98 3.07
N MET A 198 -4.51 -5.76 2.95
CA MET A 198 -5.86 -5.25 2.68
C MET A 198 -6.68 -5.00 3.95
N GLY A 199 -6.02 -4.94 5.12
CA GLY A 199 -6.70 -4.71 6.40
C GLY A 199 -7.53 -5.91 6.89
N GLN A 200 -7.45 -7.07 6.22
CA GLN A 200 -8.12 -8.30 6.68
C GLN A 200 -7.24 -9.00 7.73
N ASP A 201 -7.84 -9.42 8.80
CA ASP A 201 -7.18 -10.22 9.82
C ASP A 201 -6.95 -11.65 9.28
N GLN A 202 -5.67 -12.07 9.15
CA GLN A 202 -5.32 -13.41 8.72
C GLN A 202 -5.65 -14.44 9.79
N ASP A 203 -5.60 -14.04 11.05
CA ASP A 203 -5.85 -14.88 12.21
C ASP A 203 -7.35 -15.20 12.40
N ASP A 204 -8.24 -14.50 11.65
CA ASP A 204 -9.68 -14.79 11.60
C ASP A 204 -9.97 -15.93 10.61
N THR A 205 -9.49 -17.12 10.95
CA THR A 205 -9.67 -18.32 10.12
C THR A 205 -9.74 -19.59 10.96
N VAL A 206 -10.40 -20.61 10.42
CA VAL A 206 -10.39 -21.98 10.92
C VAL A 206 -9.89 -22.89 9.83
N ILE A 207 -8.85 -23.67 10.10
CA ILE A 207 -8.32 -24.66 9.15
C ILE A 207 -8.84 -26.04 9.53
N ALA A 208 -9.38 -26.76 8.56
CA ALA A 208 -9.85 -28.13 8.74
C ALA A 208 -9.37 -29.01 7.57
N PRO A 209 -9.36 -30.35 7.70
CA PRO A 209 -8.94 -31.22 6.62
C PRO A 209 -9.72 -30.95 5.33
N TYR A 210 -9.02 -30.84 4.21
CA TYR A 210 -9.60 -30.50 2.91
C TYR A 210 -10.81 -31.36 2.58
N GLN A 211 -10.71 -32.68 2.77
CA GLN A 211 -11.81 -33.61 2.51
C GLN A 211 -13.04 -33.35 3.38
N THR A 212 -12.84 -32.89 4.61
CA THR A 212 -13.93 -32.57 5.54
C THR A 212 -14.66 -31.31 5.10
N VAL A 213 -13.93 -30.23 4.79
CA VAL A 213 -14.54 -28.98 4.32
C VAL A 213 -15.27 -29.21 3.00
N ARG A 214 -14.63 -29.89 2.05
CA ARG A 214 -15.21 -30.18 0.75
C ARG A 214 -16.52 -30.97 0.85
N LYS A 215 -16.48 -32.13 1.55
CA LYS A 215 -17.61 -33.06 1.60
C LYS A 215 -18.71 -32.62 2.59
N LYS A 216 -18.32 -32.08 3.77
CA LYS A 216 -19.27 -31.83 4.87
C LYS A 216 -19.74 -30.38 4.94
N ILE A 217 -18.89 -29.39 4.59
CA ILE A 217 -19.24 -27.98 4.70
C ILE A 217 -19.75 -27.43 3.37
N MET A 218 -19.09 -27.76 2.24
CA MET A 218 -19.44 -27.22 0.93
C MET A 218 -20.28 -28.16 0.06
N GLY A 219 -20.17 -29.48 0.23
CA GLY A 219 -20.90 -30.45 -0.60
C GLY A 219 -20.49 -30.42 -2.08
N THR A 220 -19.22 -30.11 -2.38
CA THR A 220 -18.71 -29.99 -3.76
C THR A 220 -17.65 -31.05 -4.05
N THR A 221 -17.42 -31.31 -5.32
CA THR A 221 -16.32 -32.17 -5.81
C THR A 221 -15.17 -31.34 -6.39
N ALA A 222 -15.35 -30.04 -6.57
CA ALA A 222 -14.37 -29.16 -7.16
C ALA A 222 -13.25 -28.79 -6.17
N VAL A 223 -12.03 -28.64 -6.70
CA VAL A 223 -10.91 -28.04 -5.98
C VAL A 223 -11.02 -26.52 -6.12
N GLY A 224 -11.03 -25.79 -5.01
CA GLY A 224 -11.15 -24.34 -5.00
C GLY A 224 -9.88 -23.65 -5.52
N MET A 225 -8.71 -24.14 -5.09
CA MET A 225 -7.39 -23.76 -5.59
C MET A 225 -6.37 -24.85 -5.21
N ILE A 226 -5.24 -24.86 -5.90
CA ILE A 226 -4.09 -25.66 -5.52
C ILE A 226 -3.00 -24.71 -5.04
N MET A 227 -2.42 -24.99 -3.91
CA MET A 227 -1.32 -24.24 -3.31
C MET A 227 -0.06 -25.09 -3.39
N THR A 228 1.03 -24.49 -3.85
CA THR A 228 2.31 -25.18 -3.94
C THR A 228 3.43 -24.29 -3.38
N SER A 229 4.48 -24.93 -2.88
CA SER A 229 5.70 -24.25 -2.48
C SER A 229 6.88 -24.84 -3.25
N VAL A 230 7.77 -23.98 -3.70
CA VAL A 230 8.96 -24.34 -4.47
C VAL A 230 10.19 -24.25 -3.55
N SER A 231 11.19 -25.09 -3.78
CA SER A 231 12.37 -25.20 -2.91
C SER A 231 13.18 -23.90 -2.83
N THR A 232 13.34 -23.19 -3.95
CA THR A 232 14.10 -21.93 -4.03
C THR A 232 13.41 -20.88 -4.90
N PRO A 233 13.64 -19.58 -4.70
CA PRO A 233 13.03 -18.52 -5.49
C PRO A 233 13.31 -18.63 -6.99
N GLU A 234 14.49 -19.11 -7.36
CA GLU A 234 14.96 -19.23 -8.74
C GLU A 234 14.13 -20.24 -9.55
N LEU A 235 13.59 -21.25 -8.87
CA LEU A 235 12.79 -22.30 -9.49
C LEU A 235 11.31 -21.93 -9.67
N VAL A 236 10.85 -20.79 -9.16
CA VAL A 236 9.44 -20.38 -9.22
C VAL A 236 8.93 -20.28 -10.65
N LEU A 237 9.69 -19.66 -11.55
CA LEU A 237 9.31 -19.56 -12.97
C LEU A 237 9.32 -20.93 -13.65
N GLN A 238 10.34 -21.76 -13.37
CA GLN A 238 10.40 -23.12 -13.90
C GLN A 238 9.21 -23.96 -13.41
N ALA A 239 8.88 -23.90 -12.13
CA ALA A 239 7.71 -24.59 -11.56
C ALA A 239 6.40 -24.13 -12.20
N GLN A 240 6.26 -22.82 -12.46
CA GLN A 240 5.10 -22.25 -13.14
C GLN A 240 4.96 -22.79 -14.57
N ASP A 241 6.06 -22.90 -15.31
CA ASP A 241 6.08 -23.47 -16.65
C ASP A 241 5.79 -24.97 -16.65
N GLU A 242 6.41 -25.74 -15.75
CA GLU A 242 6.19 -27.19 -15.58
C GLU A 242 4.73 -27.47 -15.22
N ILE A 243 4.16 -26.76 -14.23
CA ILE A 243 2.75 -26.90 -13.85
C ILE A 243 1.82 -26.52 -15.00
N SER A 244 2.14 -25.42 -15.73
CA SER A 244 1.35 -25.00 -16.87
C SER A 244 1.33 -26.05 -17.99
N ALA A 245 2.49 -26.63 -18.29
CA ALA A 245 2.62 -27.68 -19.30
C ALA A 245 1.85 -28.93 -18.89
N LEU A 246 1.98 -29.37 -17.66
CA LEU A 246 1.29 -30.53 -17.10
C LEU A 246 -0.24 -30.34 -17.14
N LEU A 247 -0.75 -29.22 -16.66
CA LEU A 247 -2.19 -28.96 -16.62
C LEU A 247 -2.77 -28.83 -18.04
N ARG A 248 -2.06 -28.18 -18.99
CA ARG A 248 -2.48 -28.13 -20.40
C ARG A 248 -2.59 -29.49 -21.02
N GLN A 249 -1.62 -30.38 -20.75
CA GLN A 249 -1.65 -31.77 -21.23
C GLN A 249 -2.84 -32.53 -20.64
N ARG A 250 -3.08 -32.44 -19.33
CA ARG A 250 -4.15 -33.14 -18.65
C ARG A 250 -5.54 -32.64 -19.03
N HIS A 251 -5.69 -31.32 -19.17
CA HIS A 251 -6.95 -30.68 -19.59
C HIS A 251 -7.14 -30.65 -21.10
N LYS A 252 -6.18 -31.20 -21.88
CA LYS A 252 -6.20 -31.27 -23.35
C LYS A 252 -6.35 -29.87 -24.00
N ILE A 253 -5.68 -28.87 -23.46
CA ILE A 253 -5.70 -27.51 -23.97
C ILE A 253 -4.70 -27.37 -25.11
N ASN A 254 -5.21 -26.97 -26.29
CA ASN A 254 -4.38 -26.75 -27.47
C ASN A 254 -4.16 -25.25 -27.69
N LYS A 255 -3.01 -24.75 -27.23
CA LYS A 255 -2.61 -23.34 -27.44
C LYS A 255 -2.44 -22.97 -28.91
N SER A 256 -1.99 -23.93 -29.75
CA SER A 256 -1.82 -23.69 -31.18
C SER A 256 -3.17 -23.53 -31.89
N ALA A 257 -4.26 -24.02 -31.29
CA ALA A 257 -5.63 -23.81 -31.77
C ALA A 257 -6.30 -22.56 -31.12
N GLY A 258 -5.55 -21.71 -30.42
CA GLY A 258 -6.07 -20.48 -29.81
C GLY A 258 -6.90 -20.70 -28.53
N GLN A 259 -6.83 -21.89 -27.93
CA GLN A 259 -7.53 -22.12 -26.65
C GLN A 259 -6.86 -21.41 -25.50
N GLU A 260 -7.65 -20.74 -24.66
CA GLU A 260 -7.20 -20.14 -23.41
C GLU A 260 -7.04 -21.21 -22.32
N ASP A 261 -6.13 -20.96 -21.34
CA ASP A 261 -6.00 -21.85 -20.19
C ASP A 261 -7.25 -21.75 -19.32
N ASP A 262 -7.74 -22.90 -18.85
CA ASP A 262 -8.87 -22.99 -17.92
C ASP A 262 -8.42 -22.99 -16.45
N PHE A 263 -7.19 -22.57 -16.22
CA PHE A 263 -6.57 -22.33 -14.93
C PHE A 263 -5.72 -21.05 -14.97
N MET A 264 -5.42 -20.50 -13.82
CA MET A 264 -4.54 -19.34 -13.66
C MET A 264 -3.53 -19.61 -12.56
N ILE A 265 -2.25 -19.49 -12.87
CA ILE A 265 -1.18 -19.59 -11.88
C ILE A 265 -0.78 -18.17 -11.49
N ARG A 266 -0.66 -17.94 -10.18
CA ARG A 266 -0.18 -16.70 -9.60
C ARG A 266 0.96 -17.02 -8.65
N SER A 267 2.08 -16.36 -8.86
CA SER A 267 3.18 -16.37 -7.91
C SER A 267 3.02 -15.23 -6.91
N GLN A 268 3.61 -15.42 -5.74
CA GLN A 268 3.70 -14.37 -4.74
C GLN A 268 4.42 -13.14 -5.31
N THR A 269 5.49 -13.33 -6.07
CA THR A 269 6.26 -12.27 -6.71
C THR A 269 5.40 -11.44 -7.69
N GLU A 270 4.55 -12.09 -8.49
CA GLU A 270 3.62 -11.39 -9.38
C GLU A 270 2.60 -10.54 -8.62
N MET A 271 2.08 -11.07 -7.51
CA MET A 271 1.12 -10.31 -6.67
C MET A 271 1.74 -9.05 -6.09
N LEU A 272 3.02 -9.14 -5.70
CA LEU A 272 3.75 -7.98 -5.19
C LEU A 272 4.06 -6.97 -6.28
N GLN A 273 4.54 -7.44 -7.44
CA GLN A 273 4.78 -6.55 -8.57
C GLN A 273 3.51 -5.80 -8.97
N GLN A 274 2.35 -6.46 -8.91
CA GLN A 274 1.07 -5.79 -9.14
C GLN A 274 0.77 -4.74 -8.06
N ALA A 275 0.99 -5.06 -6.78
CA ALA A 275 0.79 -4.11 -5.68
C ALA A 275 1.76 -2.91 -5.78
N GLU A 276 3.03 -3.16 -6.09
CA GLU A 276 4.04 -2.11 -6.35
C GLU A 276 3.65 -1.24 -7.55
N GLN A 277 3.22 -1.84 -8.65
CA GLN A 277 2.75 -1.12 -9.85
C GLN A 277 1.56 -0.23 -9.53
N GLN A 278 0.61 -0.73 -8.75
CA GLN A 278 -0.54 0.05 -8.27
C GLN A 278 -0.10 1.23 -7.41
N SER A 279 0.78 0.98 -6.43
CA SER A 279 1.35 2.01 -5.55
C SER A 279 2.11 3.06 -6.35
N ARG A 280 2.92 2.64 -7.35
CA ARG A 280 3.63 3.54 -8.25
C ARG A 280 2.68 4.42 -9.06
N THR A 281 1.60 3.85 -9.58
CA THR A 281 0.59 4.61 -10.33
C THR A 281 -0.06 5.67 -9.45
N MET A 282 -0.45 5.32 -8.21
CA MET A 282 -0.99 6.27 -7.25
C MET A 282 0.02 7.36 -6.88
N ALA A 283 1.29 6.98 -6.67
CA ALA A 283 2.36 7.94 -6.40
C ALA A 283 2.52 8.95 -7.55
N VAL A 284 2.52 8.51 -8.82
CA VAL A 284 2.62 9.40 -9.99
C VAL A 284 1.45 10.38 -10.04
N LEU A 285 0.22 9.94 -9.76
CA LEU A 285 -0.95 10.81 -9.71
C LEU A 285 -0.80 11.88 -8.60
N LEU A 286 -0.41 11.46 -7.40
CA LEU A 286 -0.22 12.38 -6.28
C LEU A 286 0.94 13.36 -6.52
N TRP A 287 2.06 12.91 -7.10
CA TRP A 287 3.16 13.76 -7.53
C TRP A 287 2.72 14.79 -8.59
N SER A 288 1.84 14.40 -9.51
CA SER A 288 1.30 15.30 -10.53
C SER A 288 0.44 16.39 -9.88
N ILE A 289 -0.43 16.03 -8.94
CA ILE A 289 -1.25 16.99 -8.18
C ILE A 289 -0.36 17.93 -7.34
N ALA A 290 0.64 17.39 -6.65
CA ALA A 290 1.60 18.17 -5.90
C ALA A 290 2.36 19.16 -6.80
N GLY A 291 2.82 18.70 -7.96
CA GLY A 291 3.52 19.53 -8.94
C GLY A 291 2.67 20.71 -9.44
N VAL A 292 1.40 20.45 -9.81
CA VAL A 292 0.47 21.51 -10.21
C VAL A 292 0.21 22.48 -9.05
N SER A 293 -0.02 21.97 -7.84
CA SER A 293 -0.23 22.80 -6.64
C SER A 293 0.96 23.69 -6.33
N LEU A 294 2.18 23.14 -6.45
CA LEU A 294 3.42 23.90 -6.25
C LEU A 294 3.64 24.96 -7.34
N LEU A 295 3.31 24.67 -8.59
CA LEU A 295 3.35 25.65 -9.68
C LEU A 295 2.37 26.80 -9.42
N VAL A 296 1.12 26.51 -9.05
CA VAL A 296 0.11 27.52 -8.71
C VAL A 296 0.57 28.36 -7.51
N GLY A 297 1.10 27.72 -6.46
CA GLY A 297 1.68 28.40 -5.30
C GLY A 297 2.87 29.29 -5.68
N GLY A 298 3.75 28.80 -6.57
CA GLY A 298 4.90 29.56 -7.08
C GLY A 298 4.49 30.80 -7.91
N ILE A 299 3.51 30.63 -8.80
CA ILE A 299 2.93 31.76 -9.56
C ILE A 299 2.32 32.80 -8.59
N GLY A 300 1.69 32.30 -7.52
CA GLY A 300 1.17 33.17 -6.48
C GLY A 300 2.28 33.97 -5.77
N ILE A 301 3.42 33.34 -5.40
CA ILE A 301 4.59 34.07 -4.87
C ILE A 301 5.05 35.14 -5.86
N MET A 302 5.20 34.78 -7.12
CA MET A 302 5.64 35.70 -8.16
C MET A 302 4.70 36.90 -8.25
N ASN A 303 3.38 36.71 -8.24
CA ASN A 303 2.39 37.77 -8.32
C ASN A 303 2.45 38.70 -7.09
N ILE A 304 2.56 38.13 -5.87
CA ILE A 304 2.71 38.94 -4.65
C ILE A 304 3.99 39.77 -4.70
N MET A 305 5.08 39.18 -5.12
CA MET A 305 6.36 39.85 -5.19
C MET A 305 6.35 40.98 -6.25
N LEU A 306 5.70 40.78 -7.42
CA LEU A 306 5.54 41.81 -8.43
C LEU A 306 4.74 43.00 -7.90
N VAL A 307 3.63 42.76 -7.21
CA VAL A 307 2.83 43.84 -6.57
C VAL A 307 3.64 44.49 -5.47
N SER A 308 4.40 43.75 -4.66
CA SER A 308 5.27 44.34 -3.62
C SER A 308 6.35 45.23 -4.20
N VAL A 309 6.91 44.86 -5.36
CA VAL A 309 7.86 45.73 -6.09
C VAL A 309 7.20 47.04 -6.54
N THR A 310 6.00 46.98 -7.13
CA THR A 310 5.28 48.19 -7.54
C THR A 310 4.88 49.09 -6.37
N GLU A 311 4.36 48.51 -5.29
CA GLU A 311 4.00 49.26 -4.06
C GLU A 311 5.21 49.91 -3.38
N ARG A 312 6.41 49.37 -3.58
CA ARG A 312 7.65 49.85 -2.97
C ARG A 312 8.60 50.53 -3.96
N THR A 313 8.14 50.86 -5.17
CA THR A 313 8.99 51.41 -6.23
C THR A 313 9.74 52.65 -5.75
N ARG A 314 9.08 53.58 -5.07
CA ARG A 314 9.70 54.81 -4.50
C ARG A 314 10.74 54.48 -3.41
N GLU A 315 10.47 53.53 -2.53
CA GLU A 315 11.41 53.08 -1.49
C GLU A 315 12.68 52.47 -2.10
N ILE A 316 12.52 51.67 -3.16
CA ILE A 316 13.63 51.08 -3.92
C ILE A 316 14.46 52.21 -4.57
N GLY A 317 13.78 53.18 -5.22
CA GLY A 317 14.43 54.32 -5.85
C GLY A 317 15.28 55.14 -4.85
N VAL A 318 14.74 55.43 -3.67
CA VAL A 318 15.50 56.12 -2.59
C VAL A 318 16.73 55.35 -2.19
N ARG A 319 16.61 54.02 -1.98
CA ARG A 319 17.77 53.16 -1.61
C ARG A 319 18.86 53.17 -2.69
N MET A 320 18.46 53.09 -3.96
CA MET A 320 19.39 53.09 -5.08
C MET A 320 20.04 54.49 -5.25
N ALA A 321 19.30 55.55 -5.04
CA ALA A 321 19.82 56.92 -5.07
C ALA A 321 20.87 57.21 -3.98
N ILE A 322 20.77 56.58 -2.80
CA ILE A 322 21.78 56.68 -1.71
C ILE A 322 22.90 55.63 -1.82
N GLY A 323 22.99 54.90 -2.94
CA GLY A 323 24.12 54.03 -3.28
C GLY A 323 23.90 52.52 -3.07
N ALA A 324 22.68 52.04 -2.85
CA ALA A 324 22.43 50.59 -2.86
C ALA A 324 22.63 50.02 -4.26
N LYS A 325 23.35 48.88 -4.33
CA LYS A 325 23.57 48.19 -5.61
C LYS A 325 22.33 47.37 -5.99
N GLY A 326 22.06 47.23 -7.28
CA GLY A 326 20.97 46.36 -7.77
C GLY A 326 21.06 44.92 -7.26
N SER A 327 22.31 44.41 -6.98
CA SER A 327 22.52 43.10 -6.31
C SER A 327 21.96 43.02 -4.91
N ASP A 328 22.01 44.12 -4.14
CA ASP A 328 21.49 44.15 -2.77
C ASP A 328 19.96 44.15 -2.78
N ILE A 329 19.33 44.90 -3.70
CA ILE A 329 17.88 44.88 -3.89
C ILE A 329 17.42 43.49 -4.36
N ARG A 330 18.10 42.88 -5.34
CA ARG A 330 17.77 41.53 -5.81
C ARG A 330 17.88 40.49 -4.69
N ALA A 331 18.96 40.51 -3.89
CA ALA A 331 19.14 39.61 -2.78
C ALA A 331 18.04 39.77 -1.71
N GLN A 332 17.64 41.04 -1.41
CA GLN A 332 16.58 41.29 -0.45
C GLN A 332 15.24 40.71 -0.89
N PHE A 333 14.79 40.93 -2.12
CA PHE A 333 13.51 40.43 -2.63
C PHE A 333 13.54 38.91 -2.80
N LEU A 334 14.70 38.33 -3.19
CA LEU A 334 14.85 36.85 -3.27
C LEU A 334 14.73 36.18 -1.90
N VAL A 335 15.39 36.74 -0.88
CA VAL A 335 15.26 36.24 0.50
C VAL A 335 13.81 36.35 0.99
N GLU A 336 13.11 37.44 0.67
CA GLU A 336 11.69 37.62 1.03
C GLU A 336 10.81 36.52 0.40
N ALA A 337 11.02 36.19 -0.89
CA ALA A 337 10.32 35.09 -1.56
C ALA A 337 10.62 33.72 -0.97
N VAL A 338 11.90 33.45 -0.67
CA VAL A 338 12.32 32.18 -0.05
C VAL A 338 11.74 32.03 1.38
N VAL A 339 11.71 33.09 2.17
CA VAL A 339 11.12 33.07 3.51
C VAL A 339 9.62 32.75 3.43
N LEU A 340 8.90 33.35 2.47
CA LEU A 340 7.49 33.04 2.24
C LEU A 340 7.27 31.58 1.85
N ALA A 341 8.09 31.06 0.94
CA ALA A 341 8.01 29.68 0.48
C ALA A 341 8.34 28.69 1.62
N VAL A 342 9.40 28.95 2.38
CA VAL A 342 9.82 28.11 3.52
C VAL A 342 8.77 28.12 4.63
N ALA A 343 8.17 29.29 4.93
CA ALA A 343 7.10 29.37 5.92
C ALA A 343 5.88 28.53 5.49
N GLY A 344 5.47 28.64 4.22
CA GLY A 344 4.44 27.77 3.64
C GLY A 344 4.84 26.27 3.67
N GLY A 345 6.11 25.99 3.37
CA GLY A 345 6.68 24.64 3.43
C GLY A 345 6.63 24.02 4.82
N VAL A 346 7.02 24.74 5.86
CA VAL A 346 6.95 24.27 7.26
C VAL A 346 5.52 23.96 7.67
N LEU A 347 4.57 24.85 7.35
CA LEU A 347 3.14 24.60 7.58
C LEU A 347 2.63 23.39 6.78
N GLY A 348 3.08 23.25 5.53
CA GLY A 348 2.76 22.12 4.67
C GLY A 348 3.30 20.79 5.20
N ILE A 349 4.53 20.77 5.71
CA ILE A 349 5.11 19.61 6.38
C ILE A 349 4.27 19.22 7.62
N GLY A 350 3.93 20.21 8.47
CA GLY A 350 3.09 19.95 9.64
C GLY A 350 1.72 19.38 9.26
N LEU A 351 1.07 19.94 8.22
CA LEU A 351 -0.20 19.43 7.70
C LEU A 351 -0.04 18.02 7.10
N GLY A 352 1.02 17.77 6.33
CA GLY A 352 1.30 16.48 5.73
C GLY A 352 1.51 15.38 6.76
N VAL A 353 2.28 15.66 7.83
CA VAL A 353 2.46 14.74 8.96
C VAL A 353 1.15 14.52 9.71
N GLY A 354 0.34 15.57 9.92
CA GLY A 354 -0.98 15.44 10.52
C GLY A 354 -1.93 14.55 9.70
N ILE A 355 -1.93 14.69 8.36
CA ILE A 355 -2.68 13.81 7.45
C ILE A 355 -2.20 12.37 7.57
N GLN A 356 -0.88 12.13 7.61
CA GLN A 356 -0.32 10.81 7.77
C GLN A 356 -0.79 10.15 9.07
N GLN A 357 -0.74 10.86 10.20
CA GLN A 357 -1.22 10.35 11.48
C GLN A 357 -2.71 10.05 11.47
N ALA A 358 -3.51 10.93 10.87
CA ALA A 358 -4.95 10.70 10.72
C ALA A 358 -5.24 9.45 9.86
N VAL A 359 -4.52 9.26 8.75
CA VAL A 359 -4.66 8.07 7.90
C VAL A 359 -4.25 6.80 8.67
N ALA A 360 -3.17 6.85 9.45
CA ALA A 360 -2.76 5.72 10.28
C ALA A 360 -3.82 5.35 11.33
N GLU A 361 -4.40 6.34 12.00
CA GLU A 361 -5.37 6.13 13.09
C GLU A 361 -6.76 5.73 12.59
N PHE A 362 -7.28 6.40 11.56
CA PHE A 362 -8.65 6.16 11.07
C PHE A 362 -8.75 5.08 10.01
N ALA A 363 -7.76 4.94 9.13
CA ALA A 363 -7.76 3.96 8.07
C ALA A 363 -6.92 2.71 8.38
N GLY A 364 -6.13 2.71 9.46
CA GLY A 364 -5.25 1.60 9.82
C GLY A 364 -4.11 1.36 8.82
N TRP A 365 -3.80 2.36 7.98
CA TRP A 365 -2.74 2.21 6.99
C TRP A 365 -1.38 2.44 7.65
N PRO A 366 -0.39 1.58 7.34
CA PRO A 366 0.97 1.81 7.82
C PRO A 366 1.53 3.06 7.15
N VAL A 367 1.92 4.02 7.96
CA VAL A 367 2.51 5.27 7.49
C VAL A 367 3.81 5.51 8.23
N LEU A 368 4.87 5.82 7.48
CA LEU A 368 6.18 6.10 8.04
C LEU A 368 6.56 7.55 7.78
N VAL A 369 6.73 8.32 8.84
CA VAL A 369 7.31 9.65 8.76
C VAL A 369 8.82 9.50 8.56
N SER A 370 9.27 9.66 7.32
CA SER A 370 10.70 9.59 6.99
C SER A 370 11.35 10.96 7.07
N THR A 371 12.52 11.03 7.71
CA THR A 371 13.34 12.25 7.74
C THR A 371 13.72 12.71 6.32
N SER A 372 13.86 11.78 5.39
CA SER A 372 14.14 12.09 3.98
C SER A 372 12.98 12.81 3.31
N SER A 373 11.72 12.45 3.61
CA SER A 373 10.53 13.13 3.06
C SER A 373 10.41 14.56 3.55
N VAL A 374 10.69 14.80 4.82
CA VAL A 374 10.71 16.15 5.41
C VAL A 374 11.80 17.01 4.79
N SER A 375 13.02 16.47 4.65
CA SER A 375 14.15 17.18 4.06
C SER A 375 13.91 17.51 2.58
N LEU A 376 13.36 16.58 1.83
CA LEU A 376 13.03 16.76 0.41
C LEU A 376 11.93 17.82 0.24
N ALA A 377 10.89 17.78 1.04
CA ALA A 377 9.80 18.75 1.03
C ALA A 377 10.29 20.18 1.36
N PHE A 378 11.18 20.31 2.34
CA PHE A 378 11.82 21.58 2.67
C PHE A 378 12.67 22.12 1.51
N LEU A 379 13.46 21.26 0.88
CA LEU A 379 14.28 21.62 -0.28
C LEU A 379 13.42 22.10 -1.46
N PHE A 380 12.33 21.37 -1.76
CA PHE A 380 11.40 21.76 -2.81
C PHE A 380 10.74 23.11 -2.53
N SER A 381 10.32 23.37 -1.29
CA SER A 381 9.72 24.67 -0.94
C SER A 381 10.71 25.82 -1.13
N ALA A 382 11.96 25.64 -0.70
CA ALA A 382 13.02 26.64 -0.90
C ALA A 382 13.30 26.87 -2.40
N LEU A 383 13.39 25.80 -3.20
CA LEU A 383 13.63 25.87 -4.64
C LEU A 383 12.52 26.68 -5.36
N ILE A 384 11.25 26.46 -4.98
CA ILE A 384 10.12 27.22 -5.52
C ILE A 384 10.23 28.70 -5.17
N GLY A 385 10.58 29.02 -3.91
CA GLY A 385 10.82 30.39 -3.50
C GLY A 385 11.90 31.07 -4.35
N VAL A 386 13.01 30.39 -4.61
CA VAL A 386 14.08 30.91 -5.48
C VAL A 386 13.60 31.07 -6.92
N THR A 387 13.00 30.05 -7.50
CA THR A 387 12.60 30.04 -8.93
C THR A 387 11.58 31.12 -9.24
N PHE A 388 10.50 31.19 -8.47
CA PHE A 388 9.41 32.15 -8.71
C PHE A 388 9.68 33.54 -8.11
N GLY A 389 10.57 33.64 -7.12
CA GLY A 389 11.04 34.94 -6.57
C GLY A 389 12.09 35.61 -7.43
N PHE A 390 12.79 34.89 -8.29
CA PHE A 390 13.91 35.43 -9.07
C PHE A 390 13.47 36.50 -10.06
N TYR A 391 12.40 36.30 -10.83
CA TYR A 391 11.93 37.24 -11.82
C TYR A 391 11.50 38.60 -11.21
N PRO A 392 10.65 38.65 -10.15
CA PRO A 392 10.31 39.89 -9.45
C PRO A 392 11.54 40.61 -8.86
N ALA A 393 12.45 39.85 -8.25
CA ALA A 393 13.69 40.38 -7.67
C ALA A 393 14.60 40.99 -8.73
N LEU A 394 14.69 40.36 -9.91
CA LEU A 394 15.44 40.92 -11.04
C LEU A 394 14.77 42.20 -11.55
N LYS A 395 13.45 42.26 -11.67
CA LYS A 395 12.69 43.47 -12.09
C LYS A 395 12.92 44.62 -11.10
N ALA A 396 12.86 44.34 -9.79
CA ALA A 396 13.15 45.35 -8.76
C ALA A 396 14.57 45.93 -8.85
N SER A 397 15.55 45.07 -9.14
CA SER A 397 16.98 45.45 -9.23
C SER A 397 17.34 46.29 -10.46
N ARG A 398 16.44 46.35 -11.46
CA ARG A 398 16.63 47.06 -12.72
C ARG A 398 15.83 48.38 -12.83
N LEU A 399 15.16 48.80 -11.76
CA LEU A 399 14.45 50.07 -11.73
C LEU A 399 15.43 51.26 -11.88
N ASP A 400 15.04 52.23 -12.68
CA ASP A 400 15.77 53.51 -12.75
C ASP A 400 15.45 54.34 -11.51
N PRO A 401 16.46 54.78 -10.72
CA PRO A 401 16.21 55.56 -9.51
C PRO A 401 15.46 56.86 -9.77
N ILE A 402 15.66 57.51 -10.94
CA ILE A 402 15.02 58.78 -11.29
C ILE A 402 13.55 58.56 -11.60
N GLU A 403 13.24 57.53 -12.40
CA GLU A 403 11.86 57.17 -12.72
C GLU A 403 11.12 56.66 -11.47
N ALA A 404 11.78 55.86 -10.63
CA ALA A 404 11.21 55.32 -9.41
C ALA A 404 10.82 56.43 -8.39
N LEU A 405 11.55 57.55 -8.34
CA LEU A 405 11.24 58.68 -7.48
C LEU A 405 10.08 59.55 -7.99
N ARG A 406 9.80 59.49 -9.32
CA ARG A 406 8.68 60.19 -9.96
C ARG A 406 7.36 59.41 -9.92
N TYR A 407 7.41 58.16 -9.51
CA TYR A 407 6.22 57.28 -9.39
C TYR A 407 5.34 57.76 -8.22
N GLU A 408 4.13 58.23 -8.53
CA GLU A 408 3.08 58.56 -7.55
C GLU A 408 2.34 57.34 -7.01
#